data_253b723f8e0c4b1cb3111d6734ffe36e
#
_entry.id   253b723f8e0c4b1cb3111d6734ffe36e
#
_cell.length_a   1.000
_cell.length_b   1.000
_cell.length_c   1.000
_cell.angle_alpha   90.00
_cell.angle_beta   90.00
_cell.angle_gamma   90.00
#
_symmetry.space_group_name_H-M   'P 1'
#
loop_
_entity.id
_entity.type
_entity.pdbx_description
1 polymer ?
#
loop_
_entity_poly.entity_id
_entity_poly.type
_entity_poly.pdbx_seq_one_letter_code
_entity_poly.pdbx_strand_id
1 'polypeptide(L)'
;ASWDEVDCALWRFFITGPLHWLGLYDLAAPQPGAPATAFRPSRMADALLTGGQPGGLPAEEAQLRLTSSGRMRLPARLPRPVRYTLLRFCRWDGESGGETLCSITPTSLAAARLQGLRTSHLINLMRKHSADPISPLLVKALERWEKLDAQASLQSGTLLRLGSAEILAALRKTGAARYILEELNPTTVVIRPGSEESVINALLEIGYLTEDKRR
;
A
#
# COMPACT_ATOMS: atom_id res chain seq x y z
N ALA A 1 24.53 4.39 45.29
CA ALA A 1 25.11 5.04 44.11
C ALA A 1 24.47 4.57 42.79
N SER A 2 24.15 3.27 42.65
CA SER A 2 23.56 2.77 41.36
C SER A 2 22.09 3.14 41.17
N TRP A 3 21.30 3.23 42.23
CA TRP A 3 19.88 3.57 42.15
C TRP A 3 19.64 4.96 41.52
N ASP A 4 20.29 5.99 42.02
CA ASP A 4 20.05 7.35 41.58
C ASP A 4 20.56 7.62 40.14
N GLU A 5 21.65 6.99 39.77
CA GLU A 5 22.30 7.24 38.49
C GLU A 5 21.77 6.34 37.35
N VAL A 6 21.40 5.12 37.65
CA VAL A 6 20.99 4.13 36.64
C VAL A 6 19.50 3.78 36.76
N ASP A 7 19.10 3.23 37.90
CA ASP A 7 17.75 2.66 38.03
C ASP A 7 16.65 3.76 38.00
N CYS A 8 16.89 4.86 38.69
CA CYS A 8 15.95 6.00 38.72
C CYS A 8 15.86 6.67 37.33
N ALA A 9 17.00 6.82 36.64
CA ALA A 9 17.02 7.35 35.28
C ALA A 9 16.28 6.45 34.30
N LEU A 10 16.45 5.13 34.42
CA LEU A 10 15.76 4.13 33.61
C LEU A 10 14.23 4.16 33.82
N TRP A 11 13.79 4.15 35.10
CA TRP A 11 12.37 4.26 35.42
C TRP A 11 11.77 5.58 34.93
N ARG A 12 12.48 6.69 35.10
CA ARG A 12 12.03 7.99 34.56
C ARG A 12 11.87 7.93 33.05
N PHE A 13 12.82 7.34 32.34
CA PHE A 13 12.75 7.15 30.90
C PHE A 13 11.52 6.31 30.51
N PHE A 14 11.27 5.18 31.14
CA PHE A 14 10.11 4.34 30.83
C PHE A 14 8.79 5.05 31.13
N ILE A 15 8.66 5.70 32.27
CA ILE A 15 7.42 6.36 32.70
C ILE A 15 7.12 7.56 31.82
N THR A 16 8.11 8.43 31.54
CA THR A 16 7.89 9.65 30.77
C THR A 16 7.93 9.42 29.27
N GLY A 17 8.43 8.29 28.80
CA GLY A 17 8.53 7.89 27.41
C GLY A 17 7.55 6.75 27.07
N PRO A 18 8.04 5.50 26.89
CA PRO A 18 7.24 4.42 26.35
C PRO A 18 5.89 4.17 27.04
N LEU A 19 5.86 4.16 28.36
CA LEU A 19 4.63 3.87 29.10
C LEU A 19 3.59 5.01 28.98
N HIS A 20 4.05 6.27 28.89
CA HIS A 20 3.18 7.40 28.61
C HIS A 20 2.67 7.36 27.15
N TRP A 21 3.54 7.13 26.18
CA TRP A 21 3.16 7.04 24.77
C TRP A 21 2.19 5.90 24.46
N LEU A 22 2.33 4.79 25.18
CA LEU A 22 1.39 3.67 25.10
C LEU A 22 0.06 3.92 25.85
N GLY A 23 -0.07 5.06 26.53
CA GLY A 23 -1.27 5.42 27.27
C GLY A 23 -1.44 4.69 28.63
N LEU A 24 -0.35 4.12 29.18
CA LEU A 24 -0.39 3.48 30.50
C LEU A 24 -0.31 4.49 31.64
N TYR A 25 0.42 5.60 31.45
CA TYR A 25 0.58 6.64 32.47
C TYR A 25 0.21 8.02 31.94
N ASP A 26 -0.51 8.77 32.75
CA ASP A 26 -0.67 10.22 32.62
C ASP A 26 0.48 10.91 33.33
N LEU A 27 1.02 11.97 32.75
CA LEU A 27 2.09 12.78 33.34
C LEU A 27 1.55 14.14 33.76
N ALA A 28 2.12 14.69 34.82
CA ALA A 28 1.86 16.08 35.26
C ALA A 28 3.17 16.84 35.39
N ALA A 29 3.15 18.13 34.96
CA ALA A 29 4.23 19.08 35.09
C ALA A 29 3.70 20.36 35.76
N PRO A 30 4.56 21.11 36.50
CA PRO A 30 4.14 22.35 37.16
C PRO A 30 3.72 23.45 36.20
N GLN A 31 4.30 23.44 34.99
CA GLN A 31 4.04 24.43 33.94
C GLN A 31 4.15 23.75 32.57
N PRO A 32 3.47 24.27 31.53
CA PRO A 32 3.64 23.80 30.15
C PRO A 32 5.12 23.86 29.73
N GLY A 33 5.63 22.75 29.22
CA GLY A 33 7.03 22.58 28.76
C GLY A 33 8.04 22.26 29.86
N ALA A 34 7.65 22.26 31.15
CA ALA A 34 8.51 21.81 32.25
C ALA A 34 8.61 20.24 32.27
N PRO A 35 9.70 19.69 32.82
CA PRO A 35 9.79 18.23 33.03
C PRO A 35 8.65 17.71 33.90
N ALA A 36 8.18 16.53 33.60
CA ALA A 36 7.16 15.87 34.41
C ALA A 36 7.68 15.57 35.82
N THR A 37 6.90 15.97 36.83
CA THR A 37 7.21 15.79 38.26
C THR A 37 6.32 14.79 38.96
N ALA A 38 5.21 14.40 38.33
CA ALA A 38 4.31 13.39 38.83
C ALA A 38 3.75 12.53 37.71
N PHE A 39 3.30 11.34 38.06
CA PHE A 39 2.60 10.44 37.13
C PHE A 39 1.52 9.67 37.87
N ARG A 40 0.55 9.15 37.12
CA ARG A 40 -0.48 8.24 37.64
C ARG A 40 -0.83 7.21 36.57
N PRO A 41 -1.33 6.02 36.94
CA PRO A 41 -1.96 5.11 35.96
C PRO A 41 -3.09 5.83 35.24
N SER A 42 -3.13 5.68 33.93
CA SER A 42 -4.22 6.22 33.10
C SER A 42 -5.51 5.42 33.31
N ARG A 43 -6.63 5.93 32.82
CA ARG A 43 -7.90 5.20 32.79
C ARG A 43 -7.85 3.93 31.94
N MET A 44 -6.88 3.82 31.05
CA MET A 44 -6.70 2.67 30.16
C MET A 44 -5.71 1.66 30.71
N ALA A 45 -4.92 1.99 31.74
CA ALA A 45 -3.82 1.17 32.24
C ALA A 45 -4.27 -0.23 32.63
N ASP A 46 -5.32 -0.34 33.41
CA ASP A 46 -5.83 -1.61 33.91
C ASP A 46 -6.27 -2.53 32.75
N ALA A 47 -7.07 -2.00 31.81
CA ALA A 47 -7.53 -2.75 30.66
C ALA A 47 -6.37 -3.15 29.72
N LEU A 48 -5.39 -2.27 29.51
CA LEU A 48 -4.22 -2.57 28.66
C LEU A 48 -3.33 -3.64 29.28
N LEU A 49 -3.13 -3.60 30.61
CA LEU A 49 -2.29 -4.56 31.33
C LEU A 49 -2.96 -5.94 31.46
N THR A 50 -4.29 -5.98 31.54
CA THR A 50 -5.07 -7.23 31.63
C THR A 50 -5.49 -7.79 30.28
N GLY A 51 -5.18 -7.10 29.18
CA GLY A 51 -5.61 -7.49 27.81
C GLY A 51 -7.09 -7.22 27.53
N GLY A 52 -7.74 -6.41 28.36
CA GLY A 52 -9.13 -5.99 28.18
C GLY A 52 -9.28 -4.83 27.21
N GLN A 53 -10.54 -4.46 26.93
CA GLN A 53 -10.84 -3.24 26.17
C GLN A 53 -10.98 -2.04 27.11
N PRO A 54 -10.22 -0.95 26.90
CA PRO A 54 -10.38 0.26 27.69
C PRO A 54 -11.78 0.86 27.52
N GLY A 55 -12.40 1.24 28.63
CA GLY A 55 -13.68 1.94 28.62
C GLY A 55 -13.57 3.34 28.01
N GLY A 56 -14.67 3.83 27.40
CA GLY A 56 -14.74 5.17 26.82
C GLY A 56 -14.13 5.34 25.43
N LEU A 57 -13.64 4.27 24.82
CA LEU A 57 -13.27 4.29 23.41
C LEU A 57 -14.52 4.28 22.52
N PRO A 58 -14.51 4.97 21.37
CA PRO A 58 -15.61 4.92 20.42
C PRO A 58 -15.83 3.47 19.95
N ALA A 59 -17.11 3.07 19.85
CA ALA A 59 -17.46 1.73 19.36
C ALA A 59 -16.90 1.50 17.96
N GLU A 60 -16.33 0.31 17.74
CA GLU A 60 -15.81 -0.14 16.45
C GLU A 60 -16.93 -0.87 15.67
N GLU A 61 -17.94 -0.13 15.20
CA GLU A 61 -19.16 -0.68 14.56
C GLU A 61 -19.30 -0.27 13.09
N ALA A 62 -18.35 0.49 12.56
CA ALA A 62 -18.44 0.93 11.18
C ALA A 62 -18.25 -0.23 10.20
N GLN A 63 -18.89 -0.10 9.05
CA GLN A 63 -18.80 -1.07 7.96
C GLN A 63 -17.95 -0.52 6.82
N LEU A 64 -17.23 -1.40 6.12
CA LEU A 64 -16.49 -1.02 4.93
C LEU A 64 -17.43 -0.79 3.75
N ARG A 65 -17.01 0.08 2.84
CA ARG A 65 -17.66 0.28 1.53
C ARG A 65 -16.77 -0.26 0.44
N LEU A 66 -17.37 -1.03 -0.47
CA LEU A 66 -16.67 -1.75 -1.52
C LEU A 66 -17.30 -1.46 -2.88
N THR A 67 -16.48 -1.15 -3.88
CA THR A 67 -16.92 -1.06 -5.28
C THR A 67 -16.78 -2.39 -5.99
N SER A 68 -17.51 -2.57 -7.09
CA SER A 68 -17.40 -3.74 -7.97
C SER A 68 -16.00 -3.92 -8.58
N SER A 69 -15.21 -2.86 -8.63
CA SER A 69 -13.82 -2.87 -9.12
C SER A 69 -12.79 -3.24 -8.06
N GLY A 70 -13.21 -3.58 -6.82
CA GLY A 70 -12.29 -3.95 -5.73
C GLY A 70 -11.64 -2.77 -5.01
N ARG A 71 -12.13 -1.54 -5.20
CA ARG A 71 -11.72 -0.39 -4.38
C ARG A 71 -12.52 -0.39 -3.09
N MET A 72 -11.85 -0.16 -1.96
CA MET A 72 -12.45 -0.15 -0.63
C MET A 72 -12.20 1.17 0.09
N ARG A 73 -13.19 1.56 0.89
CA ARG A 73 -13.09 2.63 1.89
C ARG A 73 -13.25 2.00 3.26
N LEU A 74 -12.23 2.15 4.09
CA LEU A 74 -12.16 1.58 5.43
C LEU A 74 -12.27 2.72 6.45
N PRO A 75 -13.44 2.89 7.09
CA PRO A 75 -13.61 3.89 8.14
C PRO A 75 -12.69 3.65 9.33
N ALA A 76 -12.28 4.71 10.03
CA ALA A 76 -11.44 4.61 11.22
C ALA A 76 -12.07 3.75 12.34
N ARG A 77 -13.43 3.69 12.39
CA ARG A 77 -14.19 2.86 13.35
C ARG A 77 -14.50 1.45 12.86
N LEU A 78 -13.99 1.02 11.71
CA LEU A 78 -14.00 -0.40 11.35
C LEU A 78 -13.14 -1.16 12.37
N PRO A 79 -13.59 -2.34 12.89
CA PRO A 79 -12.82 -3.09 13.89
C PRO A 79 -11.36 -3.23 13.51
N ARG A 80 -10.45 -2.87 14.41
CA ARG A 80 -9.01 -2.81 14.13
C ARG A 80 -8.42 -4.11 13.57
N PRO A 81 -8.76 -5.30 14.11
CA PRO A 81 -8.27 -6.56 13.55
C PRO A 81 -8.74 -6.79 12.11
N VAL A 82 -9.98 -6.38 11.81
CA VAL A 82 -10.57 -6.49 10.46
C VAL A 82 -9.85 -5.56 9.50
N ARG A 83 -9.68 -4.28 9.89
CA ARG A 83 -8.97 -3.29 9.10
C ARG A 83 -7.53 -3.72 8.81
N TYR A 84 -6.80 -4.17 9.83
CA TYR A 84 -5.45 -4.69 9.68
C TYR A 84 -5.39 -5.87 8.70
N THR A 85 -6.29 -6.84 8.84
CA THR A 85 -6.30 -8.01 7.97
C THR A 85 -6.67 -7.66 6.53
N LEU A 86 -7.65 -6.76 6.31
CA LEU A 86 -8.03 -6.30 4.97
C LEU A 86 -6.88 -5.57 4.27
N LEU A 87 -6.14 -4.71 4.97
CA LEU A 87 -5.01 -3.97 4.41
C LEU A 87 -3.88 -4.90 3.93
N ARG A 88 -3.72 -6.08 4.50
CA ARG A 88 -2.75 -7.08 4.03
C ARG A 88 -3.08 -7.65 2.64
N PHE A 89 -4.32 -7.53 2.18
CA PHE A 89 -4.75 -7.95 0.84
C PHE A 89 -4.78 -6.81 -0.17
N CYS A 90 -4.50 -5.58 0.27
CA CYS A 90 -4.75 -4.40 -0.53
C CYS A 90 -3.50 -3.57 -0.75
N ARG A 91 -3.51 -2.83 -1.85
CA ARG A 91 -2.62 -1.70 -2.03
C ARG A 91 -3.26 -0.48 -1.35
N TRP A 92 -2.47 0.24 -0.56
CA TRP A 92 -2.89 1.53 0.00
C TRP A 92 -2.91 2.61 -1.09
N ASP A 93 -4.02 3.32 -1.23
CA ASP A 93 -4.22 4.36 -2.24
C ASP A 93 -4.27 5.78 -1.62
N GLY A 94 -4.27 5.89 -0.29
CA GLY A 94 -4.29 7.15 0.44
C GLY A 94 -5.36 7.21 1.52
N GLU A 95 -5.63 8.43 1.98
CA GLU A 95 -6.67 8.73 2.97
C GLU A 95 -7.54 9.89 2.50
N SER A 96 -8.83 9.84 2.80
CA SER A 96 -9.78 10.90 2.51
C SER A 96 -10.93 10.90 3.51
N GLY A 97 -11.20 12.06 4.13
CA GLY A 97 -12.30 12.22 5.08
C GLY A 97 -12.21 11.31 6.32
N GLY A 98 -11.01 10.94 6.77
CA GLY A 98 -10.82 10.02 7.89
C GLY A 98 -11.04 8.55 7.54
N GLU A 99 -11.16 8.23 6.26
CA GLU A 99 -11.25 6.85 5.76
C GLU A 99 -9.96 6.48 5.02
N THR A 100 -9.48 5.26 5.24
CA THR A 100 -8.38 4.69 4.45
C THR A 100 -8.91 4.19 3.12
N LEU A 101 -8.29 4.65 2.03
CA LEU A 101 -8.59 4.20 0.66
C LEU A 101 -7.60 3.13 0.27
N CYS A 102 -8.11 2.01 -0.22
CA CYS A 102 -7.27 0.91 -0.69
C CYS A 102 -7.94 0.14 -1.84
N SER A 103 -7.13 -0.59 -2.60
CA SER A 103 -7.59 -1.40 -3.73
C SER A 103 -7.00 -2.80 -3.71
N ILE A 104 -7.83 -3.76 -4.07
CA ILE A 104 -7.40 -5.15 -4.30
C ILE A 104 -6.72 -5.20 -5.67
N THR A 105 -5.48 -5.65 -5.70
CA THR A 105 -4.70 -5.81 -6.93
C THR A 105 -4.07 -7.20 -7.01
N PRO A 106 -3.75 -7.73 -8.19
CA PRO A 106 -3.03 -9.00 -8.31
C PRO A 106 -1.73 -9.02 -7.49
N THR A 107 -0.98 -7.90 -7.50
CA THR A 107 0.27 -7.77 -6.74
C THR A 107 0.04 -7.84 -5.23
N SER A 108 -0.98 -7.14 -4.71
CA SER A 108 -1.29 -7.17 -3.28
C SER A 108 -1.81 -8.54 -2.83
N LEU A 109 -2.57 -9.22 -3.67
CA LEU A 109 -3.02 -10.59 -3.42
C LEU A 109 -1.85 -11.58 -3.41
N ALA A 110 -0.88 -11.43 -4.32
CA ALA A 110 0.33 -12.25 -4.34
C ALA A 110 1.16 -12.05 -3.06
N ALA A 111 1.31 -10.79 -2.61
CA ALA A 111 1.98 -10.48 -1.34
C ALA A 111 1.25 -11.08 -0.12
N ALA A 112 -0.08 -11.06 -0.11
CA ALA A 112 -0.90 -11.70 0.93
C ALA A 112 -0.72 -13.22 0.95
N ARG A 113 -0.68 -13.86 -0.22
CA ARG A 113 -0.45 -15.31 -0.38
C ARG A 113 0.91 -15.73 0.17
N LEU A 114 1.96 -14.94 -0.04
CA LEU A 114 3.29 -15.19 0.56
C LEU A 114 3.26 -15.16 2.10
N GLN A 115 2.29 -14.45 2.69
CA GLN A 115 2.06 -14.41 4.14
C GLN A 115 1.10 -15.51 4.63
N GLY A 116 0.75 -16.49 3.78
CA GLY A 116 -0.18 -17.59 4.10
C GLY A 116 -1.67 -17.19 4.09
N LEU A 117 -2.01 -16.01 3.58
CA LEU A 117 -3.39 -15.57 3.46
C LEU A 117 -4.00 -16.05 2.16
N ARG A 118 -5.29 -16.42 2.20
CA ARG A 118 -6.07 -16.87 1.03
C ARG A 118 -7.19 -15.92 0.71
N THR A 119 -7.59 -15.84 -0.56
CA THR A 119 -8.71 -14.99 -1.00
C THR A 119 -10.03 -15.34 -0.34
N SER A 120 -10.22 -16.59 0.08
CA SER A 120 -11.38 -17.01 0.88
C SER A 120 -11.49 -16.25 2.21
N HIS A 121 -10.37 -15.94 2.87
CA HIS A 121 -10.37 -15.12 4.09
C HIS A 121 -10.82 -13.69 3.78
N LEU A 122 -10.32 -13.11 2.69
CA LEU A 122 -10.72 -11.78 2.22
C LEU A 122 -12.22 -11.72 1.92
N ILE A 123 -12.74 -12.68 1.15
CA ILE A 123 -14.16 -12.75 0.78
C ILE A 123 -15.04 -12.85 2.03
N ASN A 124 -14.66 -13.68 3.00
CA ASN A 124 -15.41 -13.83 4.25
C ASN A 124 -15.40 -12.55 5.10
N LEU A 125 -14.26 -11.86 5.20
CA LEU A 125 -14.17 -10.58 5.89
C LEU A 125 -15.04 -9.51 5.21
N MET A 126 -14.97 -9.42 3.89
CA MET A 126 -15.80 -8.50 3.13
C MET A 126 -17.29 -8.81 3.34
N ARG A 127 -17.72 -10.06 3.24
CA ARG A 127 -19.13 -10.46 3.48
C ARG A 127 -19.64 -10.07 4.86
N LYS A 128 -18.79 -10.24 5.88
CA LYS A 128 -19.17 -9.97 7.28
C LYS A 128 -19.22 -8.47 7.60
N HIS A 129 -18.36 -7.67 6.98
CA HIS A 129 -18.13 -6.28 7.40
C HIS A 129 -18.48 -5.24 6.33
N SER A 130 -18.98 -5.63 5.16
CA SER A 130 -19.42 -4.70 4.13
C SER A 130 -20.81 -4.15 4.43
N ALA A 131 -21.01 -2.86 4.17
CA ALA A 131 -22.34 -2.22 4.24
C ALA A 131 -23.29 -2.76 3.17
N ASP A 132 -22.76 -3.06 1.99
CA ASP A 132 -23.52 -3.52 0.83
C ASP A 132 -23.11 -4.96 0.44
N PRO A 133 -23.99 -5.70 -0.27
CA PRO A 133 -23.66 -7.01 -0.80
C PRO A 133 -22.45 -6.93 -1.75
N ILE A 134 -21.55 -7.89 -1.65
CA ILE A 134 -20.36 -7.93 -2.51
C ILE A 134 -20.80 -8.33 -3.93
N SER A 135 -20.25 -7.64 -4.93
CA SER A 135 -20.48 -7.99 -6.33
C SER A 135 -20.09 -9.45 -6.62
N PRO A 136 -20.99 -10.28 -7.16
CA PRO A 136 -20.66 -11.66 -7.54
C PRO A 136 -19.51 -11.74 -8.56
N LEU A 137 -19.38 -10.72 -9.42
CA LEU A 137 -18.28 -10.64 -10.39
C LEU A 137 -16.93 -10.47 -9.70
N LEU A 138 -16.85 -9.66 -8.64
CA LEU A 138 -15.64 -9.50 -7.85
C LEU A 138 -15.27 -10.81 -7.14
N VAL A 139 -16.22 -11.49 -6.54
CA VAL A 139 -15.99 -12.80 -5.90
C VAL A 139 -15.42 -13.79 -6.92
N LYS A 140 -16.07 -13.90 -8.08
CA LYS A 140 -15.63 -14.78 -9.18
C LYS A 140 -14.21 -14.42 -9.68
N ALA A 141 -13.90 -13.12 -9.77
CA ALA A 141 -12.57 -12.66 -10.17
C ALA A 141 -11.49 -13.05 -9.14
N LEU A 142 -11.78 -12.91 -7.83
CA LEU A 142 -10.87 -13.32 -6.76
C LEU A 142 -10.64 -14.83 -6.74
N GLU A 143 -11.70 -15.63 -6.88
CA GLU A 143 -11.61 -17.09 -6.97
C GLU A 143 -10.82 -17.55 -8.20
N ARG A 144 -10.99 -16.87 -9.34
CA ARG A 144 -10.22 -17.14 -10.55
C ARG A 144 -8.75 -16.78 -10.36
N TRP A 145 -8.48 -15.63 -9.76
CA TRP A 145 -7.11 -15.22 -9.46
C TRP A 145 -6.39 -16.23 -8.54
N GLU A 146 -7.08 -16.74 -7.52
CA GLU A 146 -6.50 -17.76 -6.62
C GLU A 146 -6.00 -19.00 -7.37
N LYS A 147 -6.67 -19.38 -8.46
CA LYS A 147 -6.36 -20.58 -9.25
C LYS A 147 -5.34 -20.35 -10.36
N LEU A 148 -5.41 -19.19 -11.02
CA LEU A 148 -4.74 -18.95 -12.31
C LEU A 148 -3.76 -17.77 -12.27
N ASP A 149 -3.64 -17.08 -11.14
CA ASP A 149 -2.93 -15.79 -11.00
C ASP A 149 -3.48 -14.70 -11.94
N ALA A 150 -2.69 -13.64 -12.17
CA ALA A 150 -3.08 -12.54 -13.04
C ALA A 150 -3.07 -12.98 -14.50
N GLN A 151 -4.23 -12.95 -15.15
CA GLN A 151 -4.40 -13.34 -16.57
C GLN A 151 -4.35 -12.14 -17.53
N ALA A 152 -4.29 -10.91 -16.99
CA ALA A 152 -4.19 -9.69 -17.77
C ALA A 152 -3.34 -8.66 -17.04
N SER A 153 -2.55 -7.90 -17.78
CA SER A 153 -1.76 -6.79 -17.25
C SER A 153 -1.90 -5.57 -18.16
N LEU A 154 -1.85 -4.39 -17.54
CA LEU A 154 -1.79 -3.11 -18.25
C LEU A 154 -0.42 -2.51 -18.01
N GLN A 155 0.25 -2.13 -19.10
CA GLN A 155 1.54 -1.45 -19.06
C GLN A 155 1.43 -0.12 -19.78
N SER A 156 2.13 0.90 -19.28
CA SER A 156 2.30 2.16 -19.97
C SER A 156 3.57 2.11 -20.82
N GLY A 157 3.46 2.49 -22.05
CA GLY A 157 4.61 2.55 -22.96
C GLY A 157 4.32 3.46 -24.15
N THR A 158 5.38 4.05 -24.70
CA THR A 158 5.30 4.79 -25.95
C THR A 158 5.52 3.83 -27.11
N LEU A 159 4.64 3.89 -28.13
CA LEU A 159 4.74 3.03 -29.29
C LEU A 159 5.66 3.66 -30.32
N LEU A 160 6.75 2.99 -30.66
CA LEU A 160 7.64 3.37 -31.76
C LEU A 160 7.35 2.49 -32.98
N ARG A 161 6.99 3.13 -34.11
CA ARG A 161 6.80 2.46 -35.39
C ARG A 161 7.95 2.77 -36.31
N LEU A 162 8.55 1.77 -36.89
CA LEU A 162 9.70 1.84 -37.79
C LEU A 162 9.28 1.44 -39.21
N GLY A 163 9.95 1.96 -40.20
CA GLY A 163 9.66 1.67 -41.58
C GLY A 163 10.06 0.25 -42.04
N SER A 164 11.04 -0.35 -41.38
CA SER A 164 11.49 -1.73 -41.67
C SER A 164 12.08 -2.42 -40.46
N ALA A 165 12.17 -3.76 -40.49
CA ALA A 165 12.80 -4.55 -39.47
C ALA A 165 14.33 -4.30 -39.32
N GLU A 166 14.96 -3.87 -40.45
CA GLU A 166 16.38 -3.54 -40.48
C GLU A 166 16.71 -2.35 -39.57
N ILE A 167 15.81 -1.35 -39.52
CA ILE A 167 15.94 -0.19 -38.62
C ILE A 167 15.90 -0.63 -37.18
N LEU A 168 15.03 -1.57 -36.80
CA LEU A 168 14.98 -2.13 -35.48
C LEU A 168 16.28 -2.88 -35.14
N ALA A 169 16.79 -3.67 -36.09
CA ALA A 169 18.05 -4.39 -35.90
C ALA A 169 19.26 -3.43 -35.75
N ALA A 170 19.25 -2.30 -36.46
CA ALA A 170 20.25 -1.25 -36.29
C ALA A 170 20.12 -0.54 -34.94
N LEU A 171 18.90 -0.15 -34.55
CA LEU A 171 18.61 0.48 -33.24
C LEU A 171 19.06 -0.38 -32.07
N ARG A 172 18.88 -1.69 -32.14
CA ARG A 172 19.33 -2.66 -31.12
C ARG A 172 20.84 -2.69 -30.93
N LYS A 173 21.61 -2.28 -31.91
CA LYS A 173 23.08 -2.18 -31.80
C LYS A 173 23.53 -0.90 -31.12
N THR A 174 22.63 0.06 -30.89
CA THR A 174 22.91 1.32 -30.20
C THR A 174 22.64 1.21 -28.70
N GLY A 175 23.05 2.21 -27.94
CA GLY A 175 22.73 2.32 -26.50
C GLY A 175 21.22 2.46 -26.19
N ALA A 176 20.39 2.73 -27.21
CA ALA A 176 18.94 2.84 -27.08
C ALA A 176 18.23 1.47 -26.94
N ALA A 177 18.92 0.36 -27.22
CA ALA A 177 18.36 -0.99 -27.03
C ALA A 177 17.77 -1.21 -25.62
N ARG A 178 18.37 -0.62 -24.58
CA ARG A 178 17.92 -0.70 -23.19
C ARG A 178 16.55 -0.05 -22.90
N TYR A 179 16.07 0.79 -23.80
CA TYR A 179 14.78 1.47 -23.69
C TYR A 179 13.65 0.70 -24.37
N ILE A 180 13.96 -0.33 -25.16
CA ILE A 180 12.96 -1.21 -25.77
C ILE A 180 12.44 -2.14 -24.69
N LEU A 181 11.14 -2.06 -24.38
CA LEU A 181 10.48 -2.90 -23.39
C LEU A 181 9.95 -4.20 -24.00
N GLU A 182 9.29 -4.08 -25.17
CA GLU A 182 8.62 -5.18 -25.82
C GLU A 182 8.59 -4.96 -27.35
N GLU A 183 8.72 -6.04 -28.09
CA GLU A 183 8.54 -6.04 -29.54
C GLU A 183 7.15 -6.62 -29.87
N LEU A 184 6.28 -5.78 -30.42
CA LEU A 184 4.93 -6.21 -30.80
C LEU A 184 4.93 -6.87 -32.18
N ASN A 185 5.80 -6.40 -33.08
CA ASN A 185 6.05 -6.97 -34.40
C ASN A 185 7.40 -6.46 -34.94
N PRO A 186 7.92 -6.99 -36.08
CA PRO A 186 9.24 -6.61 -36.60
C PRO A 186 9.47 -5.11 -36.85
N THR A 187 8.41 -4.32 -36.92
CA THR A 187 8.47 -2.86 -37.20
C THR A 187 7.88 -2.01 -36.09
N THR A 188 7.39 -2.61 -35.01
CA THR A 188 6.72 -1.87 -33.92
C THR A 188 7.19 -2.36 -32.57
N VAL A 189 7.71 -1.46 -31.75
CA VAL A 189 8.17 -1.75 -30.39
C VAL A 189 7.57 -0.79 -29.40
N VAL A 190 7.43 -1.26 -28.16
CA VAL A 190 7.09 -0.43 -27.01
C VAL A 190 8.38 0.04 -26.35
N ILE A 191 8.53 1.33 -26.18
CA ILE A 191 9.67 1.93 -25.48
C ILE A 191 9.25 2.47 -24.11
N ARG A 192 10.23 2.60 -23.24
CA ARG A 192 10.02 3.11 -21.88
C ARG A 192 9.52 4.56 -21.93
N PRO A 193 8.46 4.93 -21.19
CA PRO A 193 8.03 6.32 -21.06
C PRO A 193 9.17 7.20 -20.52
N GLY A 194 9.35 8.38 -21.15
CA GLY A 194 10.42 9.32 -20.81
C GLY A 194 11.77 9.05 -21.49
N SER A 195 11.87 8.00 -22.34
CA SER A 195 13.10 7.71 -23.09
C SER A 195 13.04 8.13 -24.56
N GLU A 196 11.98 8.81 -24.94
CA GLU A 196 11.67 9.13 -26.34
C GLU A 196 12.76 9.93 -27.02
N GLU A 197 13.26 11.00 -26.37
CA GLU A 197 14.34 11.82 -26.92
C GLU A 197 15.62 11.01 -27.12
N SER A 198 15.95 10.12 -26.19
CA SER A 198 17.12 9.25 -26.33
C SER A 198 17.01 8.29 -27.50
N VAL A 199 15.80 7.79 -27.77
CA VAL A 199 15.53 6.89 -28.90
C VAL A 199 15.53 7.67 -30.22
N ILE A 200 14.95 8.88 -30.26
CA ILE A 200 14.97 9.76 -31.43
C ILE A 200 16.41 10.12 -31.82
N ASN A 201 17.23 10.47 -30.82
CA ASN A 201 18.64 10.79 -31.05
C ASN A 201 19.42 9.59 -31.60
N ALA A 202 19.19 8.39 -31.03
CA ALA A 202 19.82 7.16 -31.51
C ALA A 202 19.37 6.80 -32.95
N LEU A 203 18.12 7.05 -33.31
CA LEU A 203 17.64 6.89 -34.69
C LEU A 203 18.31 7.89 -35.63
N LEU A 204 18.48 9.15 -35.21
CA LEU A 204 19.20 10.17 -35.98
C LEU A 204 20.67 9.79 -36.20
N GLU A 205 21.34 9.26 -35.16
CA GLU A 205 22.74 8.79 -35.30
C GLU A 205 22.91 7.67 -36.31
N ILE A 206 21.92 6.81 -36.50
CA ILE A 206 21.92 5.75 -37.53
C ILE A 206 21.29 6.20 -38.85
N GLY A 207 20.99 7.51 -39.01
CA GLY A 207 20.57 8.14 -40.26
C GLY A 207 19.06 8.17 -40.50
N TYR A 208 18.22 7.97 -39.47
CA TYR A 208 16.75 8.01 -39.63
C TYR A 208 16.12 9.16 -38.87
N LEU A 209 15.31 9.97 -39.59
CA LEU A 209 14.48 11.01 -38.99
C LEU A 209 13.20 10.42 -38.43
N THR A 210 12.79 10.88 -37.26
CA THR A 210 11.58 10.44 -36.57
C THR A 210 10.56 11.56 -36.46
N GLU A 211 9.32 11.29 -36.85
CA GLU A 211 8.19 12.18 -36.63
C GLU A 211 7.56 11.90 -35.27
N ASP A 212 7.51 12.91 -34.40
CA ASP A 212 6.81 12.77 -33.11
C ASP A 212 5.33 13.15 -33.25
N LYS A 213 4.44 12.14 -33.22
CA LYS A 213 2.98 12.30 -33.37
C LYS A 213 2.23 12.43 -32.04
N ARG A 214 2.92 12.63 -30.91
CA ARG A 214 2.30 12.72 -29.58
C ARG A 214 1.78 14.13 -29.24
N ARG A 215 1.95 15.10 -30.16
CA ARG A 215 1.44 16.47 -30.02
C ARG A 215 0.07 16.64 -30.63
#